data_0a526aff7c04f73c8e1b385dba963914
#
_entry.id   0a526aff7c04f73c8e1b385dba963914
#
_cell.length_a   1.000
_cell.length_b   1.000
_cell.length_c   1.000
_cell.angle_alpha   90.00
_cell.angle_beta   90.00
_cell.angle_gamma   90.00
#
_symmetry.space_group_name_H-M   'P 1'
#
loop_
_entity.id
_entity.type
_entity.pdbx_description
1 polymer ?
#
loop_
_entity_poly.entity_id
_entity_poly.type
_entity_poly.pdbx_seq_one_letter_code
_entity_poly.pdbx_strand_id
1 'polypeptide(L)'
;VSALDHYSSVSSWQQAAEDKGAVVHQVRINDADCTLDLEHLQSLLSEKTGLVAVTCASNTTGSIVDIQSVVEMAHQVGAQVYVDAVHYAPHHLVDVQELGCDFLACSAYKFFGPHVGIAYVADQWLHSIRPYKVEPATNIGPGRFETGTQSFEGLAGVTAAVEYLAQFGEEGLPLRQRLEQSFALYTQHEQ
;
A
#
# COMPACT_ATOMS: atom_id res chain seq x y z
N VAL A 1 6.64 -9.42 -7.52
CA VAL A 1 7.34 -8.42 -6.67
C VAL A 1 8.29 -7.62 -7.53
N SER A 2 8.82 -6.50 -7.02
CA SER A 2 9.79 -5.66 -7.75
C SER A 2 11.16 -5.62 -7.05
N ALA A 3 12.18 -5.20 -7.80
CA ALA A 3 13.52 -4.94 -7.26
C ALA A 3 13.59 -3.63 -6.44
N LEU A 4 12.54 -2.80 -6.49
CA LEU A 4 12.39 -1.58 -5.68
C LEU A 4 11.78 -1.85 -4.30
N ASP A 5 11.18 -3.04 -4.10
CA ASP A 5 10.43 -3.34 -2.89
C ASP A 5 11.35 -3.47 -1.67
N HIS A 6 10.84 -3.07 -0.52
CA HIS A 6 11.48 -3.36 0.74
C HIS A 6 11.60 -4.88 0.93
N TYR A 7 12.77 -5.37 1.37
CA TYR A 7 13.05 -6.81 1.41
C TYR A 7 12.08 -7.60 2.31
N SER A 8 11.52 -6.97 3.35
CA SER A 8 10.49 -7.65 4.17
C SER A 8 9.25 -8.01 3.36
N SER A 9 8.84 -7.16 2.40
CA SER A 9 7.74 -7.47 1.49
C SER A 9 8.13 -8.59 0.53
N VAL A 10 9.31 -8.52 -0.09
CA VAL A 10 9.80 -9.56 -1.01
C VAL A 10 9.85 -10.92 -0.33
N SER A 11 10.50 -11.01 0.83
CA SER A 11 10.67 -12.28 1.55
C SER A 11 9.34 -12.87 2.03
N SER A 12 8.40 -12.03 2.48
CA SER A 12 7.07 -12.48 2.90
C SER A 12 6.29 -13.09 1.74
N TRP A 13 6.31 -12.45 0.57
CA TRP A 13 5.65 -12.98 -0.62
C TRP A 13 6.33 -14.25 -1.15
N GLN A 14 7.67 -14.34 -1.09
CA GLN A 14 8.40 -15.55 -1.46
C GLN A 14 8.00 -16.73 -0.56
N GLN A 15 7.97 -16.52 0.75
CA GLN A 15 7.57 -17.57 1.69
C GLN A 15 6.11 -17.99 1.48
N ALA A 16 5.19 -17.04 1.32
CA ALA A 16 3.78 -17.35 1.07
C ALA A 16 3.57 -18.12 -0.24
N ALA A 17 4.35 -17.80 -1.27
CA ALA A 17 4.31 -18.49 -2.55
C ALA A 17 4.87 -19.92 -2.43
N GLU A 18 5.99 -20.11 -1.73
CA GLU A 18 6.57 -21.43 -1.46
C GLU A 18 5.56 -22.35 -0.74
N ASP A 19 4.88 -21.84 0.30
CA ASP A 19 3.87 -22.58 1.04
C ASP A 19 2.67 -23.02 0.17
N LYS A 20 2.43 -22.31 -0.93
CA LYS A 20 1.33 -22.59 -1.89
C LYS A 20 1.77 -23.24 -3.19
N GLY A 21 3.06 -23.51 -3.36
CA GLY A 21 3.62 -24.04 -4.61
C GLY A 21 3.51 -23.07 -5.78
N ALA A 22 3.44 -21.75 -5.50
CA ALA A 22 3.42 -20.70 -6.50
C ALA A 22 4.83 -20.21 -6.82
N VAL A 23 5.00 -19.57 -7.98
CA VAL A 23 6.28 -19.02 -8.43
C VAL A 23 6.26 -17.50 -8.27
N VAL A 24 7.33 -16.93 -7.70
CA VAL A 24 7.52 -15.48 -7.60
C VAL A 24 8.49 -15.04 -8.70
N HIS A 25 8.05 -14.08 -9.49
CA HIS A 25 8.89 -13.35 -10.43
C HIS A 25 9.26 -11.99 -9.85
N GLN A 26 10.47 -11.52 -10.11
CA GLN A 26 10.93 -10.21 -9.71
C GLN A 26 11.06 -9.29 -10.93
N VAL A 27 10.33 -8.19 -10.92
CA VAL A 27 10.44 -7.14 -11.94
C VAL A 27 11.72 -6.36 -11.72
N ARG A 28 12.45 -6.11 -12.81
CA ARG A 28 13.71 -5.36 -12.80
C ARG A 28 13.46 -3.86 -12.66
N ILE A 29 14.53 -3.14 -12.39
CA ILE A 29 14.62 -1.69 -12.50
C ILE A 29 15.38 -1.29 -13.77
N ASN A 30 15.18 -0.08 -14.21
CA ASN A 30 16.01 0.56 -15.22
C ASN A 30 17.28 1.09 -14.55
N ASP A 31 18.43 0.60 -14.95
CA ASP A 31 19.73 0.97 -14.33
C ASP A 31 20.08 2.45 -14.49
N ALA A 32 19.49 3.14 -15.47
CA ALA A 32 19.80 4.54 -15.77
C ALA A 32 19.20 5.52 -14.75
N ASP A 33 18.02 5.21 -14.20
CA ASP A 33 17.25 6.14 -13.37
C ASP A 33 16.57 5.46 -12.15
N CYS A 34 16.81 4.17 -11.95
CA CYS A 34 16.22 3.38 -10.88
C CYS A 34 14.67 3.36 -10.90
N THR A 35 14.03 3.56 -12.04
CA THR A 35 12.58 3.39 -12.18
C THR A 35 12.22 1.92 -12.38
N LEU A 36 10.94 1.57 -12.15
CA LEU A 36 10.45 0.21 -12.42
C LEU A 36 10.41 -0.04 -13.93
N ASP A 37 10.95 -1.18 -14.39
CA ASP A 37 10.89 -1.62 -15.78
C ASP A 37 9.48 -2.17 -16.09
N LEU A 38 8.58 -1.27 -16.56
CA LEU A 38 7.20 -1.63 -16.88
C LEU A 38 7.10 -2.58 -18.09
N GLU A 39 8.03 -2.51 -19.04
CA GLU A 39 8.06 -3.46 -20.17
C GLU A 39 8.40 -4.87 -19.68
N HIS A 40 9.35 -4.98 -18.74
CA HIS A 40 9.65 -6.25 -18.10
C HIS A 40 8.46 -6.75 -17.27
N LEU A 41 7.78 -5.89 -16.51
CA LEU A 41 6.55 -6.26 -15.82
C LEU A 41 5.55 -6.87 -16.79
N GLN A 42 5.25 -6.17 -17.89
CA GLN A 42 4.31 -6.64 -18.90
C GLN A 42 4.71 -8.01 -19.47
N SER A 43 6.01 -8.25 -19.69
CA SER A 43 6.50 -9.53 -20.20
C SER A 43 6.33 -10.71 -19.24
N LEU A 44 6.22 -10.44 -17.94
CA LEU A 44 6.02 -11.44 -16.89
C LEU A 44 4.55 -11.75 -16.61
N LEU A 45 3.64 -10.85 -16.98
CA LEU A 45 2.21 -10.99 -16.73
C LEU A 45 1.59 -12.04 -17.66
N SER A 46 0.69 -12.84 -17.10
CA SER A 46 -0.10 -13.83 -17.82
C SER A 46 -1.39 -14.14 -17.07
N GLU A 47 -2.31 -14.88 -17.68
CA GLU A 47 -3.54 -15.37 -17.03
C GLU A 47 -3.29 -16.25 -15.77
N LYS A 48 -2.04 -16.68 -15.56
CA LYS A 48 -1.61 -17.41 -14.35
C LYS A 48 -1.13 -16.48 -13.24
N THR A 49 -0.98 -15.19 -13.52
CA THR A 49 -0.57 -14.21 -12.51
C THR A 49 -1.74 -13.94 -11.56
N GLY A 50 -1.60 -14.29 -10.29
CA GLY A 50 -2.64 -14.08 -9.29
C GLY A 50 -2.50 -12.75 -8.55
N LEU A 51 -1.26 -12.30 -8.34
CA LEU A 51 -0.98 -11.09 -7.56
C LEU A 51 0.27 -10.38 -8.07
N VAL A 52 0.18 -9.06 -8.18
CA VAL A 52 1.32 -8.16 -8.34
C VAL A 52 1.48 -7.39 -7.04
N ALA A 53 2.63 -7.53 -6.37
CA ALA A 53 2.94 -6.81 -5.14
C ALA A 53 4.12 -5.87 -5.40
N VAL A 54 3.91 -4.56 -5.21
CA VAL A 54 4.91 -3.53 -5.51
C VAL A 54 4.89 -2.40 -4.48
N THR A 55 6.04 -1.77 -4.27
CA THR A 55 6.10 -0.53 -3.49
C THR A 55 5.62 0.67 -4.32
N CYS A 56 4.97 1.62 -3.65
CA CYS A 56 4.59 2.91 -4.26
C CYS A 56 5.81 3.85 -4.40
N ALA A 57 6.71 3.78 -3.41
CA ALA A 57 7.99 4.51 -3.44
C ALA A 57 9.08 3.67 -2.79
N SER A 58 10.24 3.61 -3.41
CA SER A 58 11.39 2.86 -2.89
C SER A 58 12.01 3.59 -1.69
N ASN A 59 12.18 2.87 -0.59
CA ASN A 59 12.90 3.39 0.59
C ASN A 59 14.43 3.52 0.37
N THR A 60 14.96 2.98 -0.73
CA THR A 60 16.39 2.98 -1.04
C THR A 60 16.75 4.06 -2.06
N THR A 61 15.99 4.16 -3.14
CA THR A 61 16.28 5.09 -4.26
C THR A 61 15.39 6.32 -4.26
N GLY A 62 14.25 6.30 -3.53
CA GLY A 62 13.23 7.34 -3.58
C GLY A 62 12.39 7.32 -4.86
N SER A 63 12.65 6.39 -5.78
CA SER A 63 11.88 6.29 -7.02
C SER A 63 10.41 6.01 -6.74
N ILE A 64 9.52 6.77 -7.38
CA ILE A 64 8.07 6.57 -7.30
C ILE A 64 7.63 5.68 -8.46
N VAL A 65 6.82 4.69 -8.16
CA VAL A 65 6.27 3.73 -9.14
C VAL A 65 4.95 4.26 -9.67
N ASP A 66 4.76 4.19 -10.99
CA ASP A 66 3.47 4.43 -11.64
C ASP A 66 2.50 3.27 -11.33
N ILE A 67 1.83 3.39 -10.17
CA ILE A 67 0.91 2.36 -9.68
C ILE A 67 -0.30 2.21 -10.59
N GLN A 68 -0.80 3.29 -11.20
CA GLN A 68 -1.95 3.21 -12.10
C GLN A 68 -1.63 2.32 -13.31
N SER A 69 -0.47 2.53 -13.95
CA SER A 69 -0.03 1.65 -15.04
C SER A 69 0.16 0.20 -14.59
N VAL A 70 0.71 -0.05 -13.40
CA VAL A 70 0.85 -1.41 -12.84
C VAL A 70 -0.53 -2.05 -12.64
N VAL A 71 -1.49 -1.31 -12.08
CA VAL A 71 -2.86 -1.79 -11.84
C VAL A 71 -3.55 -2.13 -13.15
N GLU A 72 -3.48 -1.24 -14.15
CA GLU A 72 -4.08 -1.47 -15.47
C GLU A 72 -3.53 -2.75 -16.11
N MET A 73 -2.21 -2.92 -16.14
CA MET A 73 -1.59 -4.12 -16.72
C MET A 73 -1.97 -5.40 -15.96
N ALA A 74 -1.97 -5.36 -14.62
CA ALA A 74 -2.30 -6.52 -13.79
C ALA A 74 -3.77 -6.91 -13.96
N HIS A 75 -4.69 -5.95 -13.92
CA HIS A 75 -6.12 -6.19 -14.07
C HIS A 75 -6.49 -6.73 -15.46
N GLN A 76 -5.76 -6.35 -16.53
CA GLN A 76 -5.98 -6.91 -17.88
C GLN A 76 -5.80 -8.43 -17.93
N VAL A 77 -4.97 -9.00 -17.09
CA VAL A 77 -4.76 -10.46 -16.99
C VAL A 77 -5.50 -11.10 -15.81
N GLY A 78 -6.33 -10.33 -15.08
CA GLY A 78 -7.10 -10.78 -13.92
C GLY A 78 -6.31 -10.91 -12.63
N ALA A 79 -5.08 -10.39 -12.57
CA ALA A 79 -4.26 -10.34 -11.36
C ALA A 79 -4.68 -9.20 -10.44
N GLN A 80 -4.58 -9.41 -9.12
CA GLN A 80 -4.78 -8.39 -8.09
C GLN A 80 -3.51 -7.58 -7.86
N VAL A 81 -3.65 -6.38 -7.29
CA VAL A 81 -2.51 -5.52 -6.97
C VAL A 81 -2.47 -5.18 -5.48
N TYR A 82 -1.35 -5.52 -4.85
CA TYR A 82 -1.00 -5.10 -3.50
C TYR A 82 0.08 -4.02 -3.55
N VAL A 83 -0.18 -2.90 -2.90
CA VAL A 83 0.71 -1.73 -2.85
C VAL A 83 1.30 -1.56 -1.46
N ASP A 84 2.62 -1.51 -1.36
CA ASP A 84 3.33 -1.05 -0.17
C ASP A 84 3.50 0.47 -0.25
N ALA A 85 2.71 1.22 0.51
CA ALA A 85 2.75 2.68 0.60
C ALA A 85 3.51 3.17 1.85
N VAL A 86 4.27 2.31 2.53
CA VAL A 86 4.96 2.66 3.78
C VAL A 86 5.89 3.85 3.63
N HIS A 87 6.65 3.91 2.54
CA HIS A 87 7.55 5.03 2.27
C HIS A 87 6.87 6.19 1.50
N TYR A 88 5.77 5.94 0.84
CA TYR A 88 5.03 6.94 0.08
C TYR A 88 4.14 7.82 0.97
N ALA A 89 3.42 7.23 1.91
CA ALA A 89 2.41 7.90 2.73
C ALA A 89 2.89 9.12 3.55
N PRO A 90 4.14 9.21 4.04
CA PRO A 90 4.63 10.42 4.71
C PRO A 90 4.85 11.61 3.78
N HIS A 91 5.07 11.40 2.49
CA HIS A 91 5.45 12.43 1.50
C HIS A 91 4.29 12.81 0.57
N HIS A 92 3.38 11.89 0.32
CA HIS A 92 2.28 12.05 -0.62
C HIS A 92 0.95 11.61 -0.02
N LEU A 93 -0.10 12.35 -0.32
CA LEU A 93 -1.45 11.99 0.10
C LEU A 93 -1.92 10.74 -0.65
N VAL A 94 -2.17 9.66 0.10
CA VAL A 94 -2.66 8.40 -0.47
C VAL A 94 -4.14 8.52 -0.83
N ASP A 95 -4.49 8.22 -2.08
CA ASP A 95 -5.85 8.03 -2.55
C ASP A 95 -6.01 6.65 -3.19
N VAL A 96 -6.61 5.73 -2.45
CA VAL A 96 -6.77 4.34 -2.91
C VAL A 96 -7.73 4.21 -4.09
N GLN A 97 -8.66 5.16 -4.27
CA GLN A 97 -9.57 5.17 -5.42
C GLN A 97 -8.85 5.62 -6.68
N GLU A 98 -7.98 6.63 -6.57
CA GLU A 98 -7.14 7.09 -7.67
C GLU A 98 -6.09 6.03 -8.05
N LEU A 99 -5.45 5.39 -7.07
CA LEU A 99 -4.50 4.31 -7.30
C LEU A 99 -5.15 3.08 -7.94
N GLY A 100 -6.42 2.81 -7.64
CA GLY A 100 -7.18 1.67 -8.18
C GLY A 100 -6.70 0.30 -7.70
N CYS A 101 -5.85 0.24 -6.67
CA CYS A 101 -5.28 -1.01 -6.16
C CYS A 101 -6.30 -1.82 -5.35
N ASP A 102 -6.08 -3.13 -5.26
CA ASP A 102 -6.94 -4.05 -4.50
C ASP A 102 -6.61 -4.08 -3.01
N PHE A 103 -5.33 -3.93 -2.70
CA PHE A 103 -4.79 -3.90 -1.34
C PHE A 103 -3.73 -2.83 -1.22
N LEU A 104 -3.65 -2.19 -0.04
CA LEU A 104 -2.58 -1.27 0.27
C LEU A 104 -2.21 -1.38 1.74
N ALA A 105 -0.93 -1.27 2.04
CA ALA A 105 -0.47 -1.18 3.43
C ALA A 105 0.43 0.04 3.64
N CYS A 106 0.32 0.63 4.83
CA CYS A 106 1.23 1.65 5.32
C CYS A 106 1.46 1.51 6.84
N SER A 107 2.42 2.26 7.34
CA SER A 107 2.82 2.23 8.74
C SER A 107 2.75 3.62 9.35
N ALA A 108 1.91 3.79 10.37
CA ALA A 108 1.66 5.11 10.98
C ALA A 108 2.92 5.76 11.55
N TYR A 109 3.89 4.98 12.06
CA TYR A 109 5.14 5.52 12.58
C TYR A 109 6.02 6.21 11.54
N LYS A 110 5.77 6.00 10.24
CA LYS A 110 6.47 6.70 9.16
C LYS A 110 5.94 8.12 8.93
N PHE A 111 4.70 8.39 9.35
CA PHE A 111 4.06 9.71 9.27
C PHE A 111 3.65 10.24 10.66
N PHE A 112 4.60 10.21 11.61
CA PHE A 112 4.51 10.77 12.98
C PHE A 112 3.54 10.05 13.92
N GLY A 113 2.97 8.92 13.52
CA GLY A 113 2.07 8.12 14.34
C GLY A 113 2.77 7.07 15.20
N PRO A 114 2.02 6.29 15.96
CA PRO A 114 2.52 5.16 16.74
C PRO A 114 2.86 3.96 15.84
N HIS A 115 3.42 2.89 16.43
CA HIS A 115 3.72 1.62 15.76
C HIS A 115 2.43 0.85 15.46
N VAL A 116 1.66 1.35 14.49
CA VAL A 116 0.42 0.74 13.98
C VAL A 116 0.54 0.56 12.48
N GLY A 117 0.29 -0.67 12.01
CA GLY A 117 0.10 -0.98 10.60
C GLY A 117 -1.34 -0.71 10.18
N ILE A 118 -1.52 -0.17 8.99
CA ILE A 118 -2.83 0.12 8.40
C ILE A 118 -2.88 -0.64 7.08
N ALA A 119 -3.96 -1.40 6.87
CA ALA A 119 -4.21 -2.10 5.63
C ALA A 119 -5.55 -1.67 5.04
N TYR A 120 -5.54 -1.36 3.76
CA TYR A 120 -6.73 -1.18 2.94
C TYR A 120 -7.01 -2.45 2.16
N VAL A 121 -8.28 -2.81 2.07
CA VAL A 121 -8.80 -3.90 1.24
C VAL A 121 -9.98 -3.35 0.46
N ALA A 122 -9.96 -3.45 -0.86
CA ALA A 122 -11.07 -3.02 -1.70
C ALA A 122 -12.35 -3.85 -1.40
N ASP A 123 -13.51 -3.20 -1.47
CA ASP A 123 -14.80 -3.76 -1.03
C ASP A 123 -15.08 -5.14 -1.65
N GLN A 124 -14.76 -5.33 -2.92
CA GLN A 124 -14.95 -6.61 -3.62
C GLN A 124 -14.18 -7.75 -2.96
N TRP A 125 -13.04 -7.47 -2.34
CA TRP A 125 -12.19 -8.45 -1.66
C TRP A 125 -12.50 -8.55 -0.17
N LEU A 126 -12.98 -7.49 0.45
CA LEU A 126 -13.29 -7.45 1.86
C LEU A 126 -14.26 -8.58 2.29
N HIS A 127 -15.18 -8.95 1.41
CA HIS A 127 -16.18 -9.98 1.68
C HIS A 127 -15.89 -11.35 1.06
N SER A 128 -15.09 -11.40 0.01
CA SER A 128 -14.81 -12.64 -0.76
C SER A 128 -13.61 -13.42 -0.24
N ILE A 129 -12.57 -12.75 0.27
CA ILE A 129 -11.38 -13.44 0.79
C ILE A 129 -11.66 -14.07 2.14
N ARG A 130 -11.25 -15.33 2.31
CA ARG A 130 -11.32 -16.03 3.59
C ARG A 130 -10.13 -15.63 4.47
N PRO A 131 -10.36 -14.91 5.58
CA PRO A 131 -9.27 -14.52 6.48
C PRO A 131 -8.81 -15.71 7.34
N TYR A 132 -7.54 -15.72 7.72
CA TYR A 132 -7.05 -16.54 8.81
C TYR A 132 -7.41 -15.87 10.13
N LYS A 133 -8.43 -16.38 10.82
CA LYS A 133 -8.91 -15.81 12.07
C LYS A 133 -9.33 -16.90 13.04
N VAL A 134 -9.43 -16.55 14.33
CA VAL A 134 -10.03 -17.39 15.34
C VAL A 134 -11.56 -17.38 15.20
N GLU A 135 -12.22 -18.47 15.59
CA GLU A 135 -13.68 -18.63 15.41
C GLU A 135 -14.51 -17.50 16.04
N PRO A 136 -14.22 -17.03 17.28
CA PRO A 136 -15.01 -15.98 17.91
C PRO A 136 -14.84 -14.59 17.27
N ALA A 137 -13.85 -14.40 16.37
CA ALA A 137 -13.70 -13.12 15.67
C ALA A 137 -14.87 -12.87 14.71
N THR A 138 -15.26 -11.60 14.55
CA THR A 138 -16.37 -11.20 13.68
C THR A 138 -16.20 -11.69 12.24
N ASN A 139 -17.31 -11.91 11.54
CA ASN A 139 -17.36 -12.19 10.11
C ASN A 139 -17.68 -10.95 9.27
N ILE A 140 -17.85 -9.79 9.90
CA ILE A 140 -18.39 -8.58 9.27
C ILE A 140 -17.29 -7.51 9.16
N GLY A 141 -17.28 -6.82 8.04
CA GLY A 141 -16.44 -5.67 7.78
C GLY A 141 -14.93 -5.94 7.91
N PRO A 142 -14.13 -4.91 8.11
CA PRO A 142 -12.67 -5.05 8.22
C PRO A 142 -12.26 -5.86 9.46
N GLY A 143 -13.04 -5.87 10.53
CA GLY A 143 -12.75 -6.63 11.75
C GLY A 143 -12.57 -8.13 11.55
N ARG A 144 -13.04 -8.70 10.43
CA ARG A 144 -12.80 -10.12 10.09
C ARG A 144 -11.32 -10.41 9.78
N PHE A 145 -10.52 -9.40 9.47
CA PHE A 145 -9.08 -9.52 9.20
C PHE A 145 -8.22 -9.14 10.42
N GLU A 146 -8.85 -8.70 11.50
CA GLU A 146 -8.17 -8.31 12.74
C GLU A 146 -8.04 -9.51 13.67
N THR A 147 -6.88 -9.65 14.32
CA THR A 147 -6.55 -10.86 15.08
C THR A 147 -6.98 -10.80 16.55
N GLY A 148 -7.56 -9.71 17.01
CA GLY A 148 -8.02 -9.53 18.40
C GLY A 148 -8.36 -8.10 18.75
N THR A 149 -8.42 -7.80 20.05
CA THR A 149 -8.69 -6.46 20.57
C THR A 149 -7.67 -5.47 20.05
N GLN A 150 -8.16 -4.36 19.53
CA GLN A 150 -7.32 -3.28 18.98
C GLN A 150 -6.57 -2.53 20.08
N SER A 151 -5.41 -1.95 19.71
CA SER A 151 -4.72 -0.96 20.52
C SER A 151 -5.46 0.38 20.40
N PHE A 152 -6.37 0.63 21.33
CA PHE A 152 -7.18 1.87 21.28
C PHE A 152 -6.33 3.12 21.42
N GLU A 153 -5.29 3.07 22.27
CA GLU A 153 -4.29 4.13 22.40
C GLU A 153 -3.52 4.35 21.09
N GLY A 154 -3.17 3.27 20.39
CA GLY A 154 -2.53 3.33 19.07
C GLY A 154 -3.45 3.97 18.04
N LEU A 155 -4.72 3.58 17.98
CA LEU A 155 -5.70 4.16 17.04
C LEU A 155 -5.93 5.66 17.32
N ALA A 156 -6.03 6.06 18.60
CA ALA A 156 -6.11 7.47 18.98
C ALA A 156 -4.85 8.25 18.54
N GLY A 157 -3.66 7.64 18.68
CA GLY A 157 -2.41 8.21 18.21
C GLY A 157 -2.34 8.35 16.68
N VAL A 158 -2.87 7.39 15.91
CA VAL A 158 -3.00 7.50 14.44
C VAL A 158 -3.91 8.68 14.08
N THR A 159 -5.07 8.81 14.73
CA THR A 159 -5.99 9.92 14.51
C THR A 159 -5.29 11.26 14.76
N ALA A 160 -4.57 11.39 15.88
CA ALA A 160 -3.81 12.59 16.20
C ALA A 160 -2.71 12.90 15.17
N ALA A 161 -2.02 11.87 14.65
CA ALA A 161 -1.02 12.06 13.61
C ALA A 161 -1.62 12.58 12.29
N VAL A 162 -2.79 12.07 11.90
CA VAL A 162 -3.52 12.55 10.72
C VAL A 162 -3.96 14.01 10.89
N GLU A 163 -4.48 14.37 12.07
CA GLU A 163 -4.82 15.77 12.41
C GLU A 163 -3.59 16.69 12.41
N TYR A 164 -2.47 16.20 12.92
CA TYR A 164 -1.20 16.93 12.86
C TYR A 164 -0.75 17.17 11.43
N LEU A 165 -0.84 16.18 10.55
CA LEU A 165 -0.52 16.36 9.13
C LEU A 165 -1.44 17.37 8.44
N ALA A 166 -2.68 17.50 8.87
CA ALA A 166 -3.66 18.43 8.31
C ALA A 166 -3.54 19.88 8.84
N GLN A 167 -2.56 20.17 9.73
CA GLN A 167 -2.49 21.45 10.46
C GLN A 167 -2.22 22.68 9.57
N PHE A 168 -1.63 22.50 8.38
CA PHE A 168 -1.37 23.61 7.46
C PHE A 168 -2.51 23.86 6.48
N GLY A 169 -3.57 23.03 6.52
CA GLY A 169 -4.80 23.29 5.78
C GLY A 169 -5.67 24.35 6.48
N GLU A 170 -6.52 25.02 5.70
CA GLU A 170 -7.41 26.07 6.18
C GLU A 170 -8.37 25.54 7.26
N GLU A 171 -8.40 26.21 8.39
CA GLU A 171 -9.27 25.85 9.52
C GLU A 171 -10.76 25.92 9.13
N GLY A 172 -11.54 24.94 9.58
CA GLY A 172 -12.96 24.84 9.26
C GLY A 172 -13.30 24.03 8.00
N LEU A 173 -12.32 23.72 7.16
CA LEU A 173 -12.53 22.80 6.04
C LEU A 173 -12.60 21.33 6.49
N PRO A 174 -13.26 20.45 5.71
CA PRO A 174 -13.23 19.01 5.93
C PRO A 174 -11.78 18.47 5.97
N LEU A 175 -11.53 17.46 6.82
CA LEU A 175 -10.19 16.90 7.06
C LEU A 175 -9.46 16.54 5.75
N ARG A 176 -10.15 15.93 4.78
CA ARG A 176 -9.55 15.56 3.48
C ARG A 176 -9.01 16.79 2.75
N GLN A 177 -9.77 17.88 2.68
CA GLN A 177 -9.35 19.12 2.02
C GLN A 177 -8.17 19.78 2.75
N ARG A 178 -8.16 19.73 4.08
CA ARG A 178 -7.03 20.21 4.88
C ARG A 178 -5.77 19.40 4.61
N LEU A 179 -5.88 18.07 4.49
CA LEU A 179 -4.77 17.21 4.11
C LEU A 179 -4.26 17.50 2.70
N GLU A 180 -5.14 17.69 1.72
CA GLU A 180 -4.77 18.06 0.34
C GLU A 180 -3.94 19.35 0.31
N GLN A 181 -4.38 20.39 1.03
CA GLN A 181 -3.64 21.65 1.14
C GLN A 181 -2.29 21.46 1.85
N SER A 182 -2.26 20.70 2.95
CA SER A 182 -1.03 20.44 3.70
C SER A 182 0.00 19.67 2.86
N PHE A 183 -0.43 18.61 2.19
CA PHE A 183 0.48 17.81 1.35
C PHE A 183 0.97 18.58 0.12
N ALA A 184 0.19 19.51 -0.44
CA ALA A 184 0.66 20.42 -1.47
C ALA A 184 1.82 21.32 -0.96
N LEU A 185 1.73 21.79 0.29
CA LEU A 185 2.81 22.56 0.93
C LEU A 185 4.03 21.68 1.23
N TYR A 186 3.84 20.45 1.71
CA TYR A 186 4.94 19.51 1.96
C TYR A 186 5.70 19.21 0.67
N THR A 187 5.01 18.88 -0.41
CA THR A 187 5.63 18.65 -1.72
C THR A 187 6.42 19.85 -2.20
N GLN A 188 5.89 21.07 -2.04
CA GLN A 188 6.61 22.30 -2.39
C GLN A 188 7.87 22.51 -1.54
N HIS A 189 7.87 22.09 -0.28
CA HIS A 189 9.02 22.23 0.61
C HIS A 189 10.11 21.20 0.33
N GLU A 190 9.75 20.01 -0.12
CA GLU A 190 10.67 18.90 -0.42
C GLU A 190 11.37 19.02 -1.78
N GLN A 191 10.87 19.84 -2.69
CA GLN A 191 11.48 20.17 -4.00
C GLN A 191 12.57 21.26 -3.89
#